data_86f1927cbcee73d2f07d208c9d465b33
#
_entry.id   86f1927cbcee73d2f07d208c9d465b33
#
_cell.length_a   1.000
_cell.length_b   1.000
_cell.length_c   1.000
_cell.angle_alpha   90.00
_cell.angle_beta   90.00
_cell.angle_gamma   90.00
#
_symmetry.space_group_name_H-M   'P 1'
#
loop_
_entity.id
_entity.type
_entity.pdbx_description
1 polymer ?
#
loop_
_entity_poly.entity_id
_entity_poly.type
_entity_poly.pdbx_seq_one_letter_code
_entity_poly.pdbx_strand_id
1 'polypeptide(L)'
;MDCKFCGMPLEDENAAFCPHCGKPLTEQTAAEETAAEAAEEKKTEAAPAAEGTAPGAPKKPNGKLIGIVAAAIAVVAVALILLIPRLKQNAQGETPVAEPPAAEEVQPSEQPAEDADSAEPAEPAVSYSATAEELTDEVLARVVAVCGSEELTNRDLAYYYWNQYYSFQNAYGMYMAYLMDQTKALEDQMSPDGENTWQQMLLNSGVEMFQSIASLSQKAQAADFQLSADSEQQLTDLKDTCEQSAAYFGYDSGDAYIQSVFGPSASVDGYVEFCRKLLLTTEYLQSLVDAEAISDADVAAYYDEHAEDYAAQRVEKIDKPMVSIRHILIQPEGEQDEEGNYSDEAWTAAEQKANEVLQEWEAGDKTEERFGELAQKYSADGSATSGGLYENVYPGQMVTEFNDWCFEDGRDVGDYGLVKTEYGYHIIYFCAASEQVYWYETAKADLQRERASQLEQDAMDEFDFSEDLTQAAIFDVLAESRAQNAAAQAEAEAAQSETSDNADASATDEP
;
A
#
# COMPACT_ATOMS: atom_id res chain seq x y z
N MET A 1 17.60 -15.75 27.13
CA MET A 1 16.99 -17.01 26.59
C MET A 1 16.65 -16.76 25.13
N ASP A 2 16.82 -17.74 24.25
CA ASP A 2 16.53 -17.54 22.82
C ASP A 2 15.12 -18.10 22.51
N CYS A 3 14.42 -17.45 21.61
CA CYS A 3 13.08 -17.89 21.20
C CYS A 3 13.17 -19.25 20.52
N LYS A 4 12.38 -20.23 21.00
CA LYS A 4 12.33 -21.60 20.47
C LYS A 4 11.83 -21.71 19.02
N PHE A 5 11.23 -20.64 18.47
CA PHE A 5 10.64 -20.63 17.13
C PHE A 5 11.51 -19.89 16.09
N CYS A 6 12.22 -18.80 16.48
CA CYS A 6 13.03 -18.03 15.54
C CYS A 6 14.49 -17.87 15.94
N GLY A 7 14.91 -18.40 17.10
CA GLY A 7 16.29 -18.36 17.57
C GLY A 7 16.80 -17.01 18.06
N MET A 8 15.96 -15.95 18.02
CA MET A 8 16.36 -14.61 18.45
C MET A 8 16.38 -14.50 19.98
N PRO A 9 17.31 -13.73 20.57
CA PRO A 9 17.41 -13.56 22.01
C PRO A 9 16.18 -12.84 22.57
N LEU A 10 15.69 -13.31 23.72
CA LEU A 10 14.58 -12.71 24.45
C LEU A 10 15.13 -11.92 25.63
N GLU A 11 14.79 -10.65 25.70
CA GLU A 11 15.21 -9.76 26.82
C GLU A 11 14.38 -9.99 28.08
N ASP A 12 13.09 -10.41 27.91
CA ASP A 12 12.21 -10.78 29.02
C ASP A 12 11.92 -12.28 28.97
N GLU A 13 12.37 -13.01 29.99
CA GLU A 13 12.17 -14.48 30.12
C GLU A 13 10.70 -14.85 30.43
N ASN A 14 9.86 -13.89 30.79
CA ASN A 14 8.45 -14.08 31.10
C ASN A 14 7.52 -13.51 30.03
N ALA A 15 8.05 -13.10 28.88
CA ALA A 15 7.23 -12.61 27.78
C ALA A 15 6.22 -13.67 27.31
N ALA A 16 4.95 -13.30 27.19
CA ALA A 16 3.90 -14.19 26.70
C ALA A 16 4.09 -14.56 25.23
N PHE A 17 4.65 -13.64 24.44
CA PHE A 17 4.91 -13.79 23.01
C PHE A 17 6.33 -13.34 22.66
N CYS A 18 6.91 -13.94 21.62
CA CYS A 18 8.21 -13.52 21.11
C CYS A 18 8.09 -12.17 20.37
N PRO A 19 8.83 -11.12 20.76
CA PRO A 19 8.74 -9.81 20.09
C PRO A 19 9.26 -9.82 18.63
N HIS A 20 10.06 -10.85 18.25
CA HIS A 20 10.65 -10.94 16.91
C HIS A 20 9.78 -11.74 15.91
N CYS A 21 9.02 -12.73 16.37
CA CYS A 21 8.23 -13.59 15.47
C CYS A 21 6.75 -13.69 15.84
N GLY A 22 6.31 -13.03 16.92
CA GLY A 22 4.91 -12.99 17.37
C GLY A 22 4.38 -14.29 17.96
N LYS A 23 5.17 -15.38 18.01
CA LYS A 23 4.68 -16.70 18.50
C LYS A 23 4.63 -16.77 20.02
N PRO A 24 3.62 -17.47 20.59
CA PRO A 24 3.46 -17.60 22.03
C PRO A 24 4.59 -18.42 22.66
N LEU A 25 5.09 -17.96 23.81
CA LEU A 25 6.21 -18.56 24.53
C LEU A 25 5.78 -19.39 25.75
N THR A 26 4.52 -19.22 26.21
CA THR A 26 3.95 -19.91 27.36
C THR A 26 3.00 -21.03 26.92
N GLU A 27 2.96 -22.16 27.68
CA GLU A 27 2.13 -23.32 27.33
C GLU A 27 0.61 -23.06 27.46
N GLN A 28 0.19 -22.02 28.17
CA GLN A 28 -1.23 -21.69 28.32
C GLN A 28 -1.85 -21.08 27.06
N THR A 29 -1.08 -20.30 26.29
CA THR A 29 -1.55 -19.71 25.02
C THR A 29 -1.55 -20.71 23.87
N ALA A 30 -0.67 -21.73 23.90
CA ALA A 30 -0.67 -22.82 22.91
C ALA A 30 -1.87 -23.78 23.05
N ALA A 31 -2.50 -23.84 24.23
CA ALA A 31 -3.68 -24.67 24.45
C ALA A 31 -4.99 -23.99 23.99
N GLU A 32 -5.03 -22.66 23.92
CA GLU A 32 -6.17 -21.90 23.38
C GLU A 32 -6.20 -21.94 21.86
N GLU A 33 -5.03 -21.88 21.20
CA GLU A 33 -4.92 -21.98 19.74
C GLU A 33 -5.36 -23.38 19.23
N THR A 34 -4.95 -24.45 19.92
CA THR A 34 -5.39 -25.82 19.57
C THR A 34 -6.88 -26.09 19.87
N ALA A 35 -7.49 -25.33 20.77
CA ALA A 35 -8.93 -25.42 21.05
C ALA A 35 -9.76 -24.65 19.98
N ALA A 36 -9.22 -23.61 19.37
CA ALA A 36 -9.84 -22.88 18.26
C ALA A 36 -9.82 -23.70 16.96
N GLU A 37 -8.70 -24.31 16.61
CA GLU A 37 -8.59 -25.22 15.45
C GLU A 37 -9.51 -26.44 15.57
N ALA A 38 -9.65 -27.05 16.78
CA ALA A 38 -10.54 -28.19 17.00
C ALA A 38 -12.04 -27.83 16.98
N ALA A 39 -12.39 -26.53 17.07
CA ALA A 39 -13.76 -26.05 16.96
C ALA A 39 -14.17 -25.78 15.49
N GLU A 40 -13.23 -25.48 14.63
CA GLU A 40 -13.47 -25.30 13.18
C GLU A 40 -13.66 -26.64 12.46
N GLU A 41 -12.90 -27.68 12.82
CA GLU A 41 -13.05 -29.03 12.25
C GLU A 41 -14.40 -29.71 12.55
N LYS A 42 -15.13 -29.28 13.60
CA LYS A 42 -16.45 -29.88 13.95
C LYS A 42 -17.64 -29.25 13.22
N LYS A 43 -17.45 -28.23 12.38
CA LYS A 43 -18.55 -27.56 11.70
C LYS A 43 -18.81 -28.04 10.25
N THR A 44 -18.02 -28.99 9.77
CA THR A 44 -18.09 -29.50 8.38
C THR A 44 -18.74 -30.87 8.21
N GLU A 45 -19.39 -31.45 9.24
CA GLU A 45 -20.01 -32.77 9.09
C GLU A 45 -21.48 -32.76 9.49
N ALA A 46 -22.37 -32.39 8.56
CA ALA A 46 -23.77 -32.87 8.47
C ALA A 46 -24.43 -32.43 7.14
N ALA A 47 -24.45 -33.31 6.17
CA ALA A 47 -25.48 -33.38 5.14
C ALA A 47 -26.42 -34.56 5.50
N PRO A 48 -27.70 -34.65 5.01
CA PRO A 48 -27.94 -34.99 3.62
C PRO A 48 -29.22 -34.43 2.96
N ALA A 49 -29.09 -34.29 1.62
CA ALA A 49 -30.06 -34.56 0.54
C ALA A 49 -31.56 -34.21 0.65
N ALA A 50 -32.07 -33.45 -0.33
CA ALA A 50 -33.07 -33.94 -1.31
C ALA A 50 -33.39 -32.90 -2.42
N GLU A 51 -33.65 -33.42 -3.58
CA GLU A 51 -33.90 -32.90 -4.91
C GLU A 51 -34.94 -31.78 -5.07
N GLY A 52 -34.74 -30.90 -6.10
CA GLY A 52 -35.74 -29.97 -6.58
C GLY A 52 -35.21 -29.04 -7.66
N THR A 53 -35.35 -29.41 -8.92
CA THR A 53 -35.02 -28.62 -10.11
C THR A 53 -35.88 -27.38 -10.28
N ALA A 54 -35.25 -26.20 -10.53
CA ALA A 54 -35.84 -25.07 -11.26
C ALA A 54 -34.73 -24.10 -11.76
N PRO A 55 -34.95 -23.28 -12.81
CA PRO A 55 -33.95 -22.90 -13.78
C PRO A 55 -33.21 -21.59 -13.44
N GLY A 56 -31.95 -21.58 -13.86
CA GLY A 56 -31.05 -20.48 -14.21
C GLY A 56 -31.25 -19.09 -13.63
N ALA A 57 -30.50 -18.78 -12.53
CA ALA A 57 -30.16 -17.41 -12.19
C ALA A 57 -28.78 -17.06 -12.79
N PRO A 58 -28.55 -15.81 -13.23
CA PRO A 58 -27.28 -15.41 -13.82
C PRO A 58 -26.13 -15.52 -12.82
N LYS A 59 -25.00 -16.02 -13.28
CA LYS A 59 -23.77 -16.13 -12.49
C LYS A 59 -23.33 -14.73 -12.07
N LYS A 60 -23.12 -14.54 -10.78
CA LYS A 60 -22.46 -13.33 -10.22
C LYS A 60 -21.07 -13.18 -10.84
N PRO A 61 -20.67 -11.99 -11.27
CA PRO A 61 -19.31 -11.75 -11.68
C PRO A 61 -18.36 -11.92 -10.50
N ASN A 62 -17.17 -12.46 -10.76
CA ASN A 62 -16.13 -12.68 -9.77
C ASN A 62 -15.69 -11.35 -9.15
N GLY A 63 -15.95 -11.17 -7.85
CA GLY A 63 -15.71 -9.96 -7.09
C GLY A 63 -14.24 -9.64 -6.78
N LYS A 64 -13.27 -10.10 -7.57
CA LYS A 64 -11.84 -9.85 -7.33
C LYS A 64 -11.24 -8.64 -8.05
N LEU A 65 -11.87 -8.09 -9.10
CA LEU A 65 -11.39 -6.90 -9.81
C LEU A 65 -12.01 -5.59 -9.33
N ILE A 66 -13.18 -5.63 -8.71
CA ILE A 66 -13.85 -4.45 -8.13
C ILE A 66 -13.05 -3.86 -6.95
N GLY A 67 -12.11 -4.63 -6.41
CA GLY A 67 -11.30 -4.24 -5.24
C GLY A 67 -10.22 -3.18 -5.48
N ILE A 68 -9.84 -2.81 -6.70
CA ILE A 68 -8.59 -2.04 -6.88
C ILE A 68 -8.81 -0.53 -6.76
N VAL A 69 -9.89 0.03 -7.26
CA VAL A 69 -10.16 1.49 -7.12
C VAL A 69 -10.90 1.79 -5.80
N ALA A 70 -11.93 1.03 -5.47
CA ALA A 70 -12.60 1.13 -4.17
C ALA A 70 -11.69 0.70 -3.00
N ALA A 71 -10.79 -0.29 -3.19
CA ALA A 71 -9.81 -0.67 -2.20
C ALA A 71 -8.71 0.39 -1.98
N ALA A 72 -8.36 1.23 -2.95
CA ALA A 72 -7.38 2.28 -2.73
C ALA A 72 -7.91 3.34 -1.76
N ILE A 73 -9.18 3.72 -1.83
CA ILE A 73 -9.78 4.73 -0.95
C ILE A 73 -10.26 4.12 0.38
N ALA A 74 -10.90 2.95 0.36
CA ALA A 74 -11.35 2.26 1.58
C ALA A 74 -10.18 1.63 2.36
N VAL A 75 -9.11 1.15 1.68
CA VAL A 75 -7.88 0.67 2.32
C VAL A 75 -7.13 1.83 2.99
N VAL A 76 -7.22 3.06 2.50
CA VAL A 76 -6.62 4.22 3.19
C VAL A 76 -7.35 4.49 4.51
N ALA A 77 -8.67 4.43 4.57
CA ALA A 77 -9.41 4.63 5.82
C ALA A 77 -9.18 3.49 6.84
N VAL A 78 -9.12 2.23 6.39
CA VAL A 78 -8.84 1.05 7.24
C VAL A 78 -7.34 0.87 7.48
N ALA A 79 -6.47 1.17 6.48
CA ALA A 79 -5.03 1.11 6.64
C ALA A 79 -4.49 2.18 7.58
N LEU A 80 -5.13 3.33 7.73
CA LEU A 80 -4.78 4.34 8.74
C LEU A 80 -4.86 3.78 10.16
N ILE A 81 -5.88 2.99 10.47
CA ILE A 81 -6.02 2.35 11.78
C ILE A 81 -4.93 1.29 12.02
N LEU A 82 -4.44 0.65 10.95
CA LEU A 82 -3.41 -0.41 11.02
C LEU A 82 -1.98 0.10 10.84
N LEU A 83 -1.77 1.32 10.28
CA LEU A 83 -0.45 1.86 9.94
C LEU A 83 0.14 2.80 11.00
N ILE A 84 -0.68 3.48 11.79
CA ILE A 84 -0.20 4.34 12.89
C ILE A 84 0.69 3.60 13.89
N PRO A 85 0.46 2.29 14.20
CA PRO A 85 1.39 1.50 15.01
C PRO A 85 2.77 1.35 14.43
N ARG A 86 2.88 1.19 13.10
CA ARG A 86 4.17 1.03 12.43
C ARG A 86 5.00 2.31 12.42
N LEU A 87 4.37 3.48 12.46
CA LEU A 87 5.04 4.77 12.52
C LEU A 87 5.73 5.02 13.86
N LYS A 88 5.12 4.57 14.97
CA LYS A 88 5.76 4.63 16.30
C LYS A 88 6.86 3.58 16.48
N GLN A 89 6.84 2.46 15.75
CA GLN A 89 7.88 1.42 15.79
C GLN A 89 9.10 1.76 14.91
N ASN A 90 8.94 2.46 13.78
CA ASN A 90 10.06 2.86 12.93
C ASN A 90 10.95 3.97 13.53
N ALA A 91 10.48 4.66 14.56
CA ALA A 91 11.33 5.59 15.33
C ALA A 91 12.33 4.88 16.27
N GLN A 92 12.36 3.54 16.33
CA GLN A 92 13.20 2.78 17.26
C GLN A 92 14.02 1.63 16.64
N GLY A 93 14.24 1.57 15.33
CA GLY A 93 15.00 0.44 14.77
C GLY A 93 15.62 0.69 13.40
N GLU A 94 16.93 0.78 13.37
CA GLU A 94 17.74 0.72 12.15
C GLU A 94 17.56 -0.64 11.45
N THR A 95 17.10 -0.65 10.20
CA THR A 95 17.25 -1.79 9.29
C THR A 95 18.22 -1.40 8.17
N PRO A 96 19.11 -2.29 7.71
CA PRO A 96 20.10 -1.95 6.69
C PRO A 96 19.42 -1.67 5.35
N VAL A 97 19.76 -0.53 4.80
CA VAL A 97 19.30 0.00 3.50
C VAL A 97 19.91 -0.83 2.39
N ALA A 98 19.08 -1.39 1.52
CA ALA A 98 19.52 -1.84 0.21
C ALA A 98 19.75 -0.61 -0.68
N GLU A 99 20.93 -0.52 -1.30
CA GLU A 99 21.28 0.59 -2.20
C GLU A 99 20.25 0.73 -3.34
N PRO A 100 19.79 1.96 -3.63
CA PRO A 100 18.94 2.20 -4.79
C PRO A 100 19.77 2.08 -6.08
N PRO A 101 19.14 1.71 -7.22
CA PRO A 101 19.82 1.74 -8.51
C PRO A 101 20.30 3.16 -8.83
N ALA A 102 21.54 3.26 -9.32
CA ALA A 102 22.22 4.51 -9.59
C ALA A 102 21.36 5.46 -10.42
N ALA A 103 21.01 6.60 -9.82
CA ALA A 103 20.45 7.74 -10.56
C ALA A 103 21.57 8.33 -11.45
N GLU A 104 21.29 8.49 -12.74
CA GLU A 104 22.13 9.26 -13.65
C GLU A 104 22.32 10.67 -13.10
N GLU A 105 23.59 11.07 -12.97
CA GLU A 105 23.99 12.42 -12.58
C GLU A 105 23.41 13.44 -13.56
N VAL A 106 22.37 14.14 -13.14
CA VAL A 106 21.98 15.41 -13.80
C VAL A 106 22.95 16.48 -13.31
N GLN A 107 23.90 16.86 -14.18
CA GLN A 107 24.80 17.98 -13.93
C GLN A 107 24.00 19.29 -13.79
N PRO A 108 24.26 20.12 -12.78
CA PRO A 108 23.65 21.45 -12.70
C PRO A 108 24.12 22.30 -13.86
N SER A 109 23.20 22.79 -14.68
CA SER A 109 23.49 23.85 -15.65
C SER A 109 23.74 25.15 -14.89
N GLU A 110 24.96 25.65 -14.96
CA GLU A 110 25.29 27.03 -14.55
C GLU A 110 24.49 28.02 -15.42
N GLN A 111 23.48 28.66 -14.84
CA GLN A 111 22.94 29.91 -15.35
C GLN A 111 23.59 31.09 -14.60
N PRO A 112 23.95 32.19 -15.32
CA PRO A 112 24.60 33.34 -14.71
C PRO A 112 23.65 34.05 -13.75
N ALA A 113 24.18 34.47 -12.61
CA ALA A 113 23.51 35.35 -11.66
C ALA A 113 23.20 36.70 -12.34
N GLU A 114 21.94 36.99 -12.60
CA GLU A 114 21.43 38.33 -12.85
C GLU A 114 20.76 38.87 -11.58
N ASP A 115 21.25 40.03 -11.19
CA ASP A 115 20.79 41.01 -10.22
C ASP A 115 19.60 40.69 -9.30
N ALA A 116 19.93 40.29 -8.06
CA ALA A 116 19.03 40.35 -6.92
C ALA A 116 18.93 41.81 -6.42
N ASP A 117 18.04 42.61 -6.99
CA ASP A 117 17.57 43.85 -6.34
C ASP A 117 16.21 44.25 -6.91
N SER A 118 15.14 43.62 -6.37
CA SER A 118 13.76 44.09 -6.23
C SER A 118 12.79 42.91 -5.95
N ALA A 119 13.08 42.07 -4.96
CA ALA A 119 12.03 41.25 -4.39
C ALA A 119 11.21 42.14 -3.44
N GLU A 120 9.96 42.43 -3.79
CA GLU A 120 8.96 42.82 -2.79
C GLU A 120 9.00 41.78 -1.67
N PRO A 121 8.91 42.20 -0.39
CA PRO A 121 8.84 41.24 0.70
C PRO A 121 7.64 40.33 0.45
N ALA A 122 7.88 39.02 0.33
CA ALA A 122 6.82 38.03 0.25
C ALA A 122 5.84 38.30 1.40
N GLU A 123 4.56 38.37 1.09
CA GLU A 123 3.54 38.47 2.13
C GLU A 123 3.77 37.31 3.09
N PRO A 124 3.65 37.53 4.44
CA PRO A 124 3.86 36.44 5.39
C PRO A 124 2.91 35.30 5.06
N ALA A 125 3.45 34.09 4.93
CA ALA A 125 2.65 32.90 4.66
C ALA A 125 1.51 32.83 5.71
N VAL A 126 0.29 32.65 5.22
CA VAL A 126 -0.87 32.51 6.11
C VAL A 126 -0.72 31.19 6.84
N SER A 127 -0.63 31.23 8.18
CA SER A 127 -0.67 30.03 9.00
C SER A 127 -2.12 29.70 9.34
N TYR A 128 -2.48 28.43 9.16
CA TYR A 128 -3.79 27.88 9.54
C TYR A 128 -3.73 27.09 10.84
N SER A 129 -2.58 27.06 11.50
CA SER A 129 -2.36 26.30 12.72
C SER A 129 -3.16 26.89 13.89
N ALA A 130 -3.79 26.00 14.66
CA ALA A 130 -4.53 26.34 15.87
C ALA A 130 -4.15 25.41 17.04
N THR A 131 -4.06 25.97 18.24
CA THR A 131 -3.92 25.20 19.46
C THR A 131 -5.25 24.59 19.90
N ALA A 132 -5.22 23.60 20.79
CA ALA A 132 -6.44 22.99 21.34
C ALA A 132 -7.34 24.00 22.08
N GLU A 133 -6.75 25.04 22.70
CA GLU A 133 -7.49 26.10 23.41
C GLU A 133 -8.19 27.07 22.44
N GLU A 134 -7.61 27.27 21.24
CA GLU A 134 -8.18 28.12 20.20
C GLU A 134 -9.30 27.42 19.44
N LEU A 135 -9.37 26.10 19.43
CA LEU A 135 -10.44 25.30 18.81
C LEU A 135 -11.72 25.29 19.66
N THR A 136 -12.24 26.47 19.93
CA THR A 136 -13.54 26.63 20.60
C THR A 136 -14.69 26.17 19.73
N ASP A 137 -15.89 25.93 20.31
CA ASP A 137 -17.06 25.54 19.55
C ASP A 137 -17.41 26.55 18.45
N GLU A 138 -17.16 27.88 18.68
CA GLU A 138 -17.31 28.90 17.66
C GLU A 138 -16.36 28.72 16.48
N VAL A 139 -15.09 28.45 16.76
CA VAL A 139 -14.07 28.21 15.71
C VAL A 139 -14.36 26.90 14.98
N LEU A 140 -14.74 25.85 15.69
CA LEU A 140 -15.09 24.55 15.11
C LEU A 140 -16.35 24.61 14.21
N ALA A 141 -17.26 25.53 14.46
CA ALA A 141 -18.48 25.74 13.66
C ALA A 141 -18.26 26.67 12.45
N ARG A 142 -17.10 27.29 12.28
CA ARG A 142 -16.82 28.15 11.11
C ARG A 142 -16.80 27.30 9.85
N VAL A 143 -17.50 27.83 8.82
CA VAL A 143 -17.56 27.19 7.50
C VAL A 143 -16.32 27.62 6.70
N VAL A 144 -15.58 26.65 6.19
CA VAL A 144 -14.37 26.81 5.36
C VAL A 144 -14.71 26.70 3.88
N ALA A 145 -15.65 25.81 3.53
CA ALA A 145 -16.10 25.64 2.15
C ALA A 145 -17.58 25.25 2.12
N VAL A 146 -18.24 25.54 1.00
CA VAL A 146 -19.65 25.18 0.71
C VAL A 146 -19.69 24.58 -0.69
N CYS A 147 -20.35 23.43 -0.83
CA CYS A 147 -20.64 22.80 -2.11
C CYS A 147 -22.12 22.43 -2.18
N GLY A 148 -22.90 23.16 -3.00
CA GLY A 148 -24.34 22.99 -3.07
C GLY A 148 -25.01 23.22 -1.70
N SER A 149 -25.55 22.15 -1.10
CA SER A 149 -26.19 22.22 0.23
C SER A 149 -25.29 21.73 1.38
N GLU A 150 -24.08 21.26 1.08
CA GLU A 150 -23.12 20.72 2.05
C GLU A 150 -22.14 21.81 2.49
N GLU A 151 -21.81 21.84 3.79
CA GLU A 151 -20.86 22.77 4.39
C GLU A 151 -19.68 21.99 4.99
N LEU A 152 -18.46 22.46 4.75
CA LEU A 152 -17.26 21.99 5.43
C LEU A 152 -16.94 22.91 6.60
N THR A 153 -17.12 22.43 7.81
CA THR A 153 -16.74 23.16 9.02
C THR A 153 -15.33 22.79 9.47
N ASN A 154 -14.69 23.59 10.35
CA ASN A 154 -13.41 23.22 10.95
C ASN A 154 -13.45 21.91 11.74
N ARG A 155 -14.62 21.53 12.27
CA ARG A 155 -14.79 20.24 12.95
C ARG A 155 -14.55 19.09 11.99
N ASP A 156 -15.10 19.18 10.78
CA ASP A 156 -15.03 18.14 9.76
C ASP A 156 -13.75 18.24 8.93
N LEU A 157 -13.23 19.46 8.73
CA LEU A 157 -11.99 19.73 8.00
C LEU A 157 -10.82 18.87 8.51
N ALA A 158 -10.75 18.60 9.81
CA ALA A 158 -9.70 17.78 10.40
C ALA A 158 -9.59 16.39 9.74
N TYR A 159 -10.72 15.75 9.41
CA TYR A 159 -10.73 14.44 8.75
C TYR A 159 -10.21 14.53 7.31
N TYR A 160 -10.64 15.54 6.55
CA TYR A 160 -10.21 15.75 5.17
C TYR A 160 -8.73 16.10 5.09
N TYR A 161 -8.27 17.05 5.90
CA TYR A 161 -6.88 17.50 5.92
C TYR A 161 -5.90 16.38 6.30
N TRP A 162 -6.12 15.71 7.44
CA TRP A 162 -5.23 14.68 7.92
C TRP A 162 -5.32 13.40 7.08
N ASN A 163 -6.45 13.13 6.45
CA ASN A 163 -6.56 12.05 5.47
C ASN A 163 -5.61 12.26 4.29
N GLN A 164 -5.46 13.50 3.77
CA GLN A 164 -4.50 13.80 2.72
C GLN A 164 -3.06 13.53 3.17
N TYR A 165 -2.69 13.99 4.36
CA TYR A 165 -1.36 13.72 4.91
C TYR A 165 -1.05 12.23 4.99
N TYR A 166 -1.95 11.43 5.56
CA TYR A 166 -1.75 10.00 5.71
C TYR A 166 -1.80 9.25 4.38
N SER A 167 -2.61 9.69 3.43
CA SER A 167 -2.63 9.13 2.07
C SER A 167 -1.29 9.35 1.37
N PHE A 168 -0.74 10.56 1.49
CA PHE A 168 0.57 10.89 0.96
C PHE A 168 1.67 10.06 1.64
N GLN A 169 1.62 9.96 2.97
CA GLN A 169 2.57 9.14 3.73
C GLN A 169 2.50 7.65 3.34
N ASN A 170 1.31 7.10 3.11
CA ASN A 170 1.15 5.73 2.67
C ASN A 170 1.69 5.51 1.24
N ALA A 171 1.47 6.46 0.34
CA ALA A 171 1.94 6.38 -1.04
C ALA A 171 3.47 6.43 -1.15
N TYR A 172 4.12 7.27 -0.36
CA TYR A 172 5.56 7.49 -0.43
C TYR A 172 6.37 6.74 0.63
N GLY A 173 5.76 6.22 1.69
CA GLY A 173 6.39 5.39 2.71
C GLY A 173 7.71 5.95 3.24
N MET A 174 8.79 5.18 3.10
CA MET A 174 10.13 5.60 3.55
C MET A 174 10.70 6.81 2.79
N TYR A 175 10.20 7.13 1.61
CA TYR A 175 10.65 8.30 0.84
C TYR A 175 10.14 9.62 1.42
N MET A 176 9.19 9.59 2.37
CA MET A 176 8.72 10.80 3.05
C MET A 176 9.85 11.63 3.67
N ALA A 177 10.88 10.99 4.21
CA ALA A 177 12.04 11.67 4.80
C ALA A 177 12.87 12.48 3.78
N TYR A 178 12.77 12.17 2.48
CA TYR A 178 13.40 12.93 1.40
C TYR A 178 12.52 14.08 0.89
N LEU A 179 11.21 13.96 1.06
CA LEU A 179 10.25 14.94 0.57
C LEU A 179 9.90 16.00 1.62
N MET A 180 10.00 15.64 2.90
CA MET A 180 9.56 16.45 4.02
C MET A 180 10.53 16.34 5.19
N ASP A 181 10.96 17.48 5.72
CA ASP A 181 11.74 17.55 6.98
C ASP A 181 10.82 17.27 8.18
N GLN A 182 10.95 16.08 8.76
CA GLN A 182 10.11 15.62 9.87
C GLN A 182 10.37 16.35 11.21
N THR A 183 11.33 17.29 11.24
CA THR A 183 11.61 18.13 12.42
C THR A 183 10.94 19.50 12.32
N LYS A 184 10.43 19.90 11.14
CA LYS A 184 9.79 21.19 10.90
C LYS A 184 8.27 21.07 10.83
N ALA A 185 7.58 22.18 11.13
CA ALA A 185 6.15 22.26 10.92
C ALA A 185 5.80 22.25 9.42
N LEU A 186 4.60 21.78 9.07
CA LEU A 186 4.13 21.72 7.70
C LEU A 186 3.98 23.11 7.04
N GLU A 187 3.75 24.13 7.85
CA GLU A 187 3.66 25.53 7.43
C GLU A 187 5.03 26.19 7.19
N ASP A 188 6.12 25.61 7.75
CA ASP A 188 7.47 26.15 7.67
C ASP A 188 8.31 25.55 6.53
N GLN A 189 7.73 24.70 5.71
CA GLN A 189 8.44 24.03 4.62
C GLN A 189 7.60 23.95 3.36
N MET A 190 8.27 24.17 2.20
CA MET A 190 7.62 24.10 0.90
C MET A 190 7.28 22.66 0.52
N SER A 191 6.15 22.47 -0.14
CA SER A 191 5.79 21.21 -0.77
C SER A 191 6.58 20.98 -2.07
N PRO A 192 6.58 19.78 -2.64
CA PRO A 192 7.32 19.47 -3.86
C PRO A 192 6.93 20.30 -5.08
N ASP A 193 5.75 20.95 -5.10
CA ASP A 193 5.32 21.85 -6.17
C ASP A 193 6.14 23.16 -6.20
N GLY A 194 6.77 23.53 -5.08
CA GLY A 194 7.57 24.76 -4.94
C GLY A 194 6.76 26.05 -4.87
N GLU A 195 5.43 25.97 -4.84
CA GLU A 195 4.50 27.12 -4.83
C GLU A 195 3.83 27.29 -3.46
N ASN A 196 3.51 26.18 -2.80
CA ASN A 196 2.78 26.14 -1.54
C ASN A 196 3.62 25.58 -0.40
N THR A 197 3.26 25.89 0.85
CA THR A 197 3.75 25.11 1.99
C THR A 197 3.05 23.75 2.02
N TRP A 198 3.62 22.77 2.71
CA TRP A 198 2.94 21.48 2.91
C TRP A 198 1.57 21.64 3.55
N GLN A 199 1.44 22.56 4.53
CA GLN A 199 0.14 22.84 5.16
C GLN A 199 -0.87 23.34 4.14
N GLN A 200 -0.49 24.29 3.28
CA GLN A 200 -1.36 24.85 2.27
C GLN A 200 -1.77 23.81 1.21
N MET A 201 -0.80 23.02 0.71
CA MET A 201 -1.07 21.97 -0.26
C MET A 201 -2.08 20.95 0.29
N LEU A 202 -1.87 20.46 1.52
CA LEU A 202 -2.78 19.51 2.15
C LEU A 202 -4.16 20.11 2.43
N LEU A 203 -4.22 21.41 2.79
CA LEU A 203 -5.50 22.11 2.98
C LEU A 203 -6.27 22.21 1.66
N ASN A 204 -5.61 22.64 0.59
CA ASN A 204 -6.23 22.72 -0.74
C ASN A 204 -6.75 21.35 -1.19
N SER A 205 -5.92 20.30 -1.08
CA SER A 205 -6.32 18.94 -1.44
C SER A 205 -7.46 18.39 -0.55
N GLY A 206 -7.48 18.75 0.73
CA GLY A 206 -8.58 18.38 1.64
C GLY A 206 -9.90 19.05 1.27
N VAL A 207 -9.86 20.32 0.85
CA VAL A 207 -11.04 21.06 0.40
C VAL A 207 -11.53 20.57 -0.97
N GLU A 208 -10.63 20.24 -1.89
CA GLU A 208 -10.98 19.59 -3.16
C GLU A 208 -11.64 18.23 -2.95
N MET A 209 -11.09 17.40 -2.05
CA MET A 209 -11.71 16.14 -1.64
C MET A 209 -13.12 16.36 -1.06
N PHE A 210 -13.32 17.41 -0.25
CA PHE A 210 -14.65 17.75 0.23
C PHE A 210 -15.59 18.10 -0.92
N GLN A 211 -15.17 18.90 -1.89
CA GLN A 211 -16.01 19.27 -3.05
C GLN A 211 -16.46 18.02 -3.82
N SER A 212 -15.55 17.11 -4.10
CA SER A 212 -15.85 15.83 -4.77
C SER A 212 -16.87 15.00 -3.97
N ILE A 213 -16.59 14.76 -2.69
CA ILE A 213 -17.47 13.95 -1.82
C ILE A 213 -18.85 14.61 -1.66
N ALA A 214 -18.92 15.93 -1.46
CA ALA A 214 -20.18 16.65 -1.31
C ALA A 214 -21.01 16.58 -2.60
N SER A 215 -20.39 16.77 -3.76
CA SER A 215 -21.04 16.69 -5.06
C SER A 215 -21.61 15.30 -5.33
N LEU A 216 -20.79 14.27 -5.19
CA LEU A 216 -21.21 12.89 -5.41
C LEU A 216 -22.24 12.43 -4.36
N SER A 217 -22.13 12.86 -3.10
CA SER A 217 -23.11 12.54 -2.05
C SER A 217 -24.50 13.12 -2.39
N GLN A 218 -24.58 14.35 -2.86
CA GLN A 218 -25.84 14.98 -3.27
C GLN A 218 -26.44 14.27 -4.49
N LYS A 219 -25.62 13.86 -5.46
CA LYS A 219 -26.07 13.05 -6.61
C LYS A 219 -26.55 11.65 -6.18
N ALA A 220 -25.82 10.97 -5.31
CA ALA A 220 -26.23 9.69 -4.75
C ALA A 220 -27.57 9.79 -4.01
N GLN A 221 -27.75 10.84 -3.19
CA GLN A 221 -29.01 11.11 -2.50
C GLN A 221 -30.15 11.37 -3.49
N ALA A 222 -29.92 12.18 -4.53
CA ALA A 222 -30.92 12.45 -5.57
C ALA A 222 -31.31 11.21 -6.35
N ALA A 223 -30.40 10.24 -6.48
CA ALA A 223 -30.62 8.94 -7.12
C ALA A 223 -31.20 7.86 -6.17
N ASP A 224 -31.47 8.19 -4.90
CA ASP A 224 -31.89 7.25 -3.84
C ASP A 224 -30.90 6.06 -3.70
N PHE A 225 -29.61 6.30 -3.95
CA PHE A 225 -28.56 5.30 -3.86
C PHE A 225 -28.25 4.99 -2.39
N GLN A 226 -28.05 3.72 -2.06
CA GLN A 226 -27.78 3.26 -0.72
C GLN A 226 -26.47 2.49 -0.69
N LEU A 227 -25.73 2.59 0.42
CA LEU A 227 -24.56 1.76 0.68
C LEU A 227 -24.91 0.27 0.62
N SER A 228 -23.97 -0.51 0.17
CA SER A 228 -24.05 -1.97 0.25
C SER A 228 -24.10 -2.45 1.70
N ALA A 229 -24.68 -3.66 1.93
CA ALA A 229 -24.70 -4.27 3.25
C ALA A 229 -23.29 -4.56 3.79
N ASP A 230 -22.34 -4.84 2.88
CA ASP A 230 -20.94 -5.10 3.23
C ASP A 230 -20.26 -3.83 3.75
N SER A 231 -20.50 -2.67 3.12
CA SER A 231 -19.97 -1.38 3.59
C SER A 231 -20.62 -0.92 4.90
N GLU A 232 -21.91 -1.16 5.10
CA GLU A 232 -22.56 -0.90 6.40
C GLU A 232 -21.97 -1.77 7.53
N GLN A 233 -21.61 -3.02 7.22
CA GLN A 233 -20.92 -3.88 8.17
C GLN A 233 -19.50 -3.37 8.47
N GLN A 234 -18.75 -2.96 7.44
CA GLN A 234 -17.42 -2.38 7.62
C GLN A 234 -17.44 -1.14 8.54
N LEU A 235 -18.43 -0.26 8.38
CA LEU A 235 -18.60 0.92 9.25
C LEU A 235 -18.95 0.53 10.70
N THR A 236 -19.66 -0.57 10.89
CA THR A 236 -19.94 -1.12 12.23
C THR A 236 -18.65 -1.65 12.86
N ASP A 237 -17.90 -2.46 12.10
CA ASP A 237 -16.64 -3.06 12.56
C ASP A 237 -15.56 -1.98 12.80
N LEU A 238 -15.62 -0.85 12.08
CA LEU A 238 -14.71 0.27 12.27
C LEU A 238 -14.81 0.89 13.66
N LYS A 239 -16.02 1.00 14.24
CA LYS A 239 -16.21 1.47 15.61
C LYS A 239 -15.51 0.55 16.62
N ASP A 240 -15.71 -0.75 16.47
CA ASP A 240 -15.08 -1.75 17.33
C ASP A 240 -13.55 -1.74 17.16
N THR A 241 -13.07 -1.54 15.94
CA THR A 241 -11.64 -1.41 15.63
C THR A 241 -11.01 -0.19 16.29
N CYS A 242 -11.70 0.96 16.33
CA CYS A 242 -11.22 2.15 17.03
C CYS A 242 -11.04 1.89 18.53
N GLU A 243 -11.99 1.21 19.18
CA GLU A 243 -11.91 0.85 20.60
C GLU A 243 -10.79 -0.18 20.86
N GLN A 244 -10.63 -1.19 20.00
CA GLN A 244 -9.56 -2.18 20.12
C GLN A 244 -8.17 -1.51 19.94
N SER A 245 -8.05 -0.62 18.97
CA SER A 245 -6.82 0.14 18.72
C SER A 245 -6.48 1.03 19.91
N ALA A 246 -7.46 1.72 20.49
CA ALA A 246 -7.28 2.52 21.69
C ALA A 246 -6.71 1.65 22.83
N ALA A 247 -7.31 0.51 23.09
CA ALA A 247 -6.85 -0.40 24.14
C ALA A 247 -5.43 -0.94 23.86
N TYR A 248 -5.11 -1.26 22.61
CA TYR A 248 -3.80 -1.78 22.22
C TYR A 248 -2.69 -0.72 22.38
N PHE A 249 -2.98 0.56 22.03
CA PHE A 249 -2.01 1.66 22.13
C PHE A 249 -2.02 2.40 23.44
N GLY A 250 -2.86 1.96 24.41
CA GLY A 250 -2.92 2.54 25.74
C GLY A 250 -3.66 3.87 25.83
N TYR A 251 -4.60 4.14 24.92
CA TYR A 251 -5.53 5.25 25.01
C TYR A 251 -6.74 4.88 25.86
N ASP A 252 -7.34 5.86 26.54
CA ASP A 252 -8.47 5.66 27.45
C ASP A 252 -9.79 5.29 26.73
N SER A 253 -9.92 5.61 25.44
CA SER A 253 -11.12 5.35 24.62
C SER A 253 -10.82 5.43 23.13
N GLY A 254 -11.72 4.91 22.28
CA GLY A 254 -11.68 5.10 20.84
C GLY A 254 -11.63 6.56 20.43
N ASP A 255 -12.39 7.44 21.11
CA ASP A 255 -12.34 8.89 20.85
C ASP A 255 -10.94 9.45 21.14
N ALA A 256 -10.30 9.08 22.24
CA ALA A 256 -8.94 9.54 22.56
C ALA A 256 -7.92 9.08 21.51
N TYR A 257 -8.10 7.87 20.98
CA TYR A 257 -7.28 7.37 19.88
C TYR A 257 -7.51 8.19 18.59
N ILE A 258 -8.75 8.42 18.18
CA ILE A 258 -9.09 9.22 16.98
C ILE A 258 -8.61 10.68 17.14
N GLN A 259 -8.69 11.26 18.34
CA GLN A 259 -8.16 12.59 18.63
C GLN A 259 -6.63 12.66 18.46
N SER A 260 -5.90 11.58 18.77
CA SER A 260 -4.45 11.54 18.52
C SER A 260 -4.08 11.55 17.04
N VAL A 261 -5.04 11.22 16.16
CA VAL A 261 -4.86 11.12 14.70
C VAL A 261 -5.34 12.36 13.98
N PHE A 262 -6.51 12.90 14.38
CA PHE A 262 -7.20 13.98 13.66
C PHE A 262 -7.31 15.30 14.47
N GLY A 263 -6.87 15.30 15.72
CA GLY A 263 -6.93 16.45 16.61
C GLY A 263 -8.08 16.40 17.61
N PRO A 264 -8.11 17.35 18.57
CA PRO A 264 -8.93 17.26 19.79
C PRO A 264 -10.44 17.36 19.55
N SER A 265 -10.88 17.82 18.38
CA SER A 265 -12.30 17.90 17.99
C SER A 265 -12.85 16.62 17.38
N ALA A 266 -11.98 15.67 17.05
CA ALA A 266 -12.37 14.43 16.40
C ALA A 266 -13.01 13.43 17.37
N SER A 267 -13.86 12.55 16.84
CA SER A 267 -14.52 11.47 17.56
C SER A 267 -14.69 10.25 16.67
N VAL A 268 -14.93 9.08 17.27
CA VAL A 268 -15.23 7.85 16.53
C VAL A 268 -16.45 8.02 15.64
N ASP A 269 -17.53 8.64 16.16
CA ASP A 269 -18.73 8.85 15.37
C ASP A 269 -18.52 9.80 14.18
N GLY A 270 -17.76 10.88 14.37
CA GLY A 270 -17.40 11.80 13.28
C GLY A 270 -16.54 11.13 12.21
N TYR A 271 -15.58 10.30 12.64
CA TYR A 271 -14.73 9.54 11.72
C TYR A 271 -15.52 8.50 10.92
N VAL A 272 -16.43 7.78 11.57
CA VAL A 272 -17.31 6.82 10.91
C VAL A 272 -18.23 7.51 9.89
N GLU A 273 -18.74 8.71 10.20
CA GLU A 273 -19.54 9.47 9.24
C GLU A 273 -18.72 9.97 8.04
N PHE A 274 -17.49 10.41 8.25
CA PHE A 274 -16.55 10.72 7.18
C PHE A 274 -16.29 9.48 6.28
N CYS A 275 -16.02 8.32 6.87
CA CYS A 275 -15.83 7.05 6.13
C CYS A 275 -17.12 6.63 5.41
N ARG A 276 -18.30 6.86 5.99
CA ARG A 276 -19.59 6.59 5.35
C ARG A 276 -19.78 7.40 4.07
N LYS A 277 -19.45 8.70 4.11
CA LYS A 277 -19.50 9.54 2.90
C LYS A 277 -18.53 9.07 1.83
N LEU A 278 -17.29 8.69 2.22
CA LEU A 278 -16.29 8.12 1.31
C LEU A 278 -16.79 6.83 0.63
N LEU A 279 -17.30 5.88 1.39
CA LEU A 279 -17.81 4.63 0.86
C LEU A 279 -19.02 4.85 -0.06
N LEU A 280 -19.97 5.70 0.37
CA LEU A 280 -21.15 6.02 -0.42
C LEU A 280 -20.78 6.61 -1.79
N THR A 281 -19.87 7.58 -1.80
CA THR A 281 -19.44 8.23 -3.05
C THR A 281 -18.64 7.32 -3.94
N THR A 282 -17.80 6.46 -3.35
CA THR A 282 -17.03 5.44 -4.08
C THR A 282 -17.94 4.40 -4.74
N GLU A 283 -18.91 3.83 -3.98
CA GLU A 283 -19.85 2.85 -4.54
C GLU A 283 -20.78 3.48 -5.58
N TYR A 284 -21.22 4.72 -5.35
CA TYR A 284 -22.05 5.43 -6.30
C TYR A 284 -21.30 5.72 -7.61
N LEU A 285 -20.07 6.27 -7.53
CA LEU A 285 -19.24 6.51 -8.70
C LEU A 285 -18.95 5.23 -9.47
N GLN A 286 -18.62 4.13 -8.76
CA GLN A 286 -18.44 2.82 -9.39
C GLN A 286 -19.71 2.36 -10.09
N SER A 287 -20.88 2.57 -9.50
CA SER A 287 -22.16 2.22 -10.13
C SER A 287 -22.43 2.99 -11.43
N LEU A 288 -21.97 4.25 -11.49
CA LEU A 288 -22.05 5.06 -12.72
C LEU A 288 -21.10 4.54 -13.80
N VAL A 289 -19.86 4.20 -13.44
CA VAL A 289 -18.88 3.59 -14.36
C VAL A 289 -19.38 2.25 -14.88
N ASP A 290 -19.94 1.40 -14.03
CA ASP A 290 -20.49 0.09 -14.41
C ASP A 290 -21.73 0.21 -15.32
N ALA A 291 -22.46 1.31 -15.22
CA ALA A 291 -23.58 1.60 -16.10
C ALA A 291 -23.14 2.03 -17.52
N GLU A 292 -21.90 2.50 -17.67
CA GLU A 292 -21.32 2.78 -18.98
C GLU A 292 -20.93 1.47 -19.69
N ALA A 293 -21.43 1.30 -20.92
CA ALA A 293 -21.09 0.13 -21.71
C ALA A 293 -19.74 0.33 -22.41
N ILE A 294 -18.64 -0.01 -21.71
CA ILE A 294 -17.30 -0.05 -22.32
C ILE A 294 -17.19 -1.30 -23.19
N SER A 295 -17.02 -1.11 -24.50
CA SER A 295 -16.85 -2.21 -25.46
C SER A 295 -15.36 -2.58 -25.62
N ASP A 296 -15.10 -3.80 -26.15
CA ASP A 296 -13.74 -4.23 -26.50
C ASP A 296 -13.08 -3.26 -27.52
N ALA A 297 -13.88 -2.63 -28.38
CA ALA A 297 -13.39 -1.65 -29.34
C ALA A 297 -12.97 -0.34 -28.66
N ASP A 298 -13.66 0.08 -27.58
CA ASP A 298 -13.28 1.26 -26.81
C ASP A 298 -11.97 1.00 -26.08
N VAL A 299 -11.79 -0.19 -25.48
CA VAL A 299 -10.54 -0.58 -24.81
C VAL A 299 -9.37 -0.64 -25.80
N ALA A 300 -9.59 -1.21 -26.99
CA ALA A 300 -8.55 -1.29 -28.02
C ALA A 300 -8.17 0.11 -28.55
N ALA A 301 -9.13 1.00 -28.72
CA ALA A 301 -8.90 2.38 -29.16
C ALA A 301 -8.13 3.18 -28.09
N TYR A 302 -8.51 3.01 -26.82
CA TYR A 302 -7.82 3.64 -25.69
C TYR A 302 -6.35 3.20 -25.61
N TYR A 303 -6.08 1.89 -25.73
CA TYR A 303 -4.70 1.39 -25.78
C TYR A 303 -3.92 2.01 -26.94
N ASP A 304 -4.52 2.06 -28.14
CA ASP A 304 -3.84 2.59 -29.34
C ASP A 304 -3.57 4.10 -29.24
N GLU A 305 -4.43 4.85 -28.54
CA GLU A 305 -4.25 6.28 -28.24
C GLU A 305 -3.09 6.52 -27.25
N HIS A 306 -2.90 5.63 -26.28
CA HIS A 306 -1.87 5.70 -25.22
C HIS A 306 -0.68 4.75 -25.47
N ALA A 307 -0.46 4.33 -26.74
CA ALA A 307 0.52 3.31 -27.06
C ALA A 307 1.96 3.64 -26.65
N GLU A 308 2.34 4.92 -26.66
CA GLU A 308 3.67 5.37 -26.21
C GLU A 308 3.84 5.19 -24.69
N ASP A 309 2.82 5.49 -23.91
CA ASP A 309 2.83 5.33 -22.44
C ASP A 309 2.87 3.85 -22.06
N TYR A 310 2.08 3.01 -22.74
CA TYR A 310 2.10 1.56 -22.55
C TYR A 310 3.44 0.94 -22.94
N ALA A 311 4.06 1.41 -24.03
CA ALA A 311 5.39 0.96 -24.41
C ALA A 311 6.45 1.32 -23.36
N ALA A 312 6.39 2.53 -22.78
CA ALA A 312 7.27 2.95 -21.69
C ALA A 312 7.10 2.07 -20.44
N GLN A 313 5.88 1.60 -20.16
CA GLN A 313 5.56 0.70 -19.07
C GLN A 313 5.78 -0.78 -19.41
N ARG A 314 6.24 -1.11 -20.61
CA ARG A 314 6.41 -2.48 -21.14
C ARG A 314 5.10 -3.29 -21.19
N VAL A 315 3.98 -2.62 -21.40
CA VAL A 315 2.68 -3.24 -21.65
C VAL A 315 2.52 -3.43 -23.14
N GLU A 316 2.89 -4.61 -23.66
CA GLU A 316 2.81 -4.91 -25.08
C GLU A 316 1.44 -5.50 -25.44
N LYS A 317 0.91 -5.14 -26.63
CA LYS A 317 -0.37 -5.66 -27.16
C LYS A 317 -0.20 -7.10 -27.67
N ILE A 318 -0.06 -8.04 -26.74
CA ILE A 318 0.08 -9.47 -27.00
C ILE A 318 -1.21 -10.17 -26.61
N ASP A 319 -1.93 -10.76 -27.60
CA ASP A 319 -3.19 -11.45 -27.39
C ASP A 319 -2.97 -12.90 -26.89
N LYS A 320 -2.19 -13.04 -25.80
CA LYS A 320 -2.04 -14.29 -25.07
C LYS A 320 -2.58 -14.13 -23.65
N PRO A 321 -3.36 -15.10 -23.14
CA PRO A 321 -3.86 -15.05 -21.77
C PRO A 321 -2.72 -15.06 -20.76
N MET A 322 -2.96 -14.46 -19.61
CA MET A 322 -2.08 -14.62 -18.43
C MET A 322 -2.12 -16.06 -17.95
N VAL A 323 -1.03 -16.50 -17.31
CA VAL A 323 -0.90 -17.87 -16.80
C VAL A 323 -0.51 -17.88 -15.33
N SER A 324 -0.83 -18.96 -14.63
CA SER A 324 -0.33 -19.24 -13.29
C SER A 324 0.60 -20.44 -13.34
N ILE A 325 1.74 -20.31 -12.68
CA ILE A 325 2.77 -21.34 -12.63
C ILE A 325 3.30 -21.51 -11.20
N ARG A 326 3.92 -22.67 -10.94
CA ARG A 326 4.85 -22.81 -9.83
C ARG A 326 6.25 -23.05 -10.38
N HIS A 327 7.26 -22.55 -9.68
CA HIS A 327 8.62 -22.86 -10.06
C HIS A 327 9.52 -23.13 -8.85
N ILE A 328 10.61 -23.85 -9.12
CA ILE A 328 11.69 -24.12 -8.18
C ILE A 328 12.97 -23.62 -8.82
N LEU A 329 13.60 -22.61 -8.25
CA LEU A 329 14.88 -22.09 -8.71
C LEU A 329 16.02 -22.80 -7.99
N ILE A 330 16.91 -23.44 -8.73
CA ILE A 330 18.18 -23.99 -8.25
C ILE A 330 19.30 -23.11 -8.82
N GLN A 331 19.91 -22.32 -7.97
CA GLN A 331 21.01 -21.44 -8.34
C GLN A 331 22.36 -22.21 -8.33
N PRO A 332 23.33 -21.82 -9.17
CA PRO A 332 24.72 -22.23 -8.99
C PRO A 332 25.26 -21.76 -7.64
N GLU A 333 26.06 -22.56 -6.96
CA GLU A 333 26.70 -22.24 -5.69
C GLU A 333 28.20 -22.09 -5.85
N GLY A 334 28.82 -21.17 -5.09
CA GLY A 334 30.28 -21.00 -5.07
C GLY A 334 30.69 -19.53 -5.25
N GLU A 335 32.00 -19.33 -5.42
CA GLU A 335 32.58 -18.02 -5.69
C GLU A 335 32.32 -17.62 -7.15
N GLN A 336 31.96 -16.36 -7.35
CA GLN A 336 31.84 -15.75 -8.68
C GLN A 336 33.17 -15.13 -9.07
N ASP A 337 33.45 -15.07 -10.38
CA ASP A 337 34.62 -14.36 -10.93
C ASP A 337 34.44 -12.83 -10.81
N GLU A 338 35.43 -12.04 -11.25
CA GLU A 338 35.41 -10.56 -11.20
C GLU A 338 34.29 -9.97 -12.06
N GLU A 339 33.69 -10.74 -12.96
CA GLU A 339 32.58 -10.34 -13.85
C GLU A 339 31.23 -10.83 -13.31
N GLY A 340 31.20 -11.51 -12.15
CA GLY A 340 30.00 -12.01 -11.51
C GLY A 340 29.52 -13.38 -12.03
N ASN A 341 30.32 -14.11 -12.79
CA ASN A 341 29.94 -15.42 -13.34
C ASN A 341 30.34 -16.57 -12.43
N TYR A 342 29.48 -17.58 -12.37
CA TYR A 342 29.79 -18.86 -11.73
C TYR A 342 30.60 -19.78 -12.64
N SER A 343 31.40 -20.67 -12.07
CA SER A 343 32.15 -21.65 -12.80
C SER A 343 31.26 -22.68 -13.53
N ASP A 344 31.78 -23.33 -14.57
CA ASP A 344 31.08 -24.40 -15.29
C ASP A 344 30.75 -25.58 -14.37
N GLU A 345 31.59 -25.86 -13.36
CA GLU A 345 31.35 -26.88 -12.35
C GLU A 345 30.16 -26.53 -11.46
N ALA A 346 30.01 -25.26 -11.05
CA ALA A 346 28.88 -24.78 -10.27
C ALA A 346 27.57 -24.90 -11.06
N TRP A 347 27.55 -24.51 -12.33
CA TRP A 347 26.45 -24.71 -13.24
C TRP A 347 26.07 -26.18 -13.43
N THR A 348 27.07 -27.06 -13.59
CA THR A 348 26.86 -28.51 -13.71
C THR A 348 26.23 -29.08 -12.43
N ALA A 349 26.70 -28.63 -11.26
CA ALA A 349 26.12 -29.05 -9.98
C ALA A 349 24.69 -28.59 -9.80
N ALA A 350 24.36 -27.34 -10.19
CA ALA A 350 22.99 -26.81 -10.17
C ALA A 350 22.06 -27.61 -11.10
N GLU A 351 22.52 -27.97 -12.30
CA GLU A 351 21.77 -28.81 -13.23
C GLU A 351 21.45 -30.18 -12.65
N GLN A 352 22.48 -30.84 -12.07
CA GLN A 352 22.29 -32.12 -11.42
C GLN A 352 21.30 -32.04 -10.28
N LYS A 353 21.39 -31.00 -9.43
CA LYS A 353 20.48 -30.79 -8.32
C LYS A 353 19.05 -30.55 -8.79
N ALA A 354 18.85 -29.72 -9.83
CA ALA A 354 17.53 -29.47 -10.42
C ALA A 354 16.92 -30.79 -10.97
N ASN A 355 17.71 -31.60 -11.66
CA ASN A 355 17.25 -32.91 -12.13
C ASN A 355 16.91 -33.88 -10.99
N GLU A 356 17.66 -33.87 -9.88
CA GLU A 356 17.34 -34.67 -8.70
C GLU A 356 15.97 -34.23 -8.08
N VAL A 357 15.75 -32.94 -7.94
CA VAL A 357 14.48 -32.41 -7.41
C VAL A 357 13.31 -32.76 -8.35
N LEU A 358 13.50 -32.62 -9.66
CA LEU A 358 12.50 -33.02 -10.65
C LEU A 358 12.19 -34.52 -10.55
N GLN A 359 13.21 -35.39 -10.43
CA GLN A 359 13.03 -36.83 -10.24
C GLN A 359 12.32 -37.16 -8.91
N GLU A 360 12.61 -36.43 -7.82
CA GLU A 360 11.90 -36.58 -6.53
C GLU A 360 10.40 -36.34 -6.72
N TRP A 361 10.03 -35.28 -7.48
CA TRP A 361 8.63 -34.98 -7.77
C TRP A 361 8.02 -36.05 -8.71
N GLU A 362 8.72 -36.47 -9.78
CA GLU A 362 8.25 -37.46 -10.74
C GLU A 362 8.07 -38.88 -10.14
N ALA A 363 8.85 -39.18 -9.10
CA ALA A 363 8.72 -40.45 -8.37
C ALA A 363 7.55 -40.46 -7.38
N GLY A 364 6.97 -39.30 -7.06
CA GLY A 364 5.82 -39.14 -6.19
C GLY A 364 4.49 -39.09 -6.94
N ASP A 365 3.51 -38.41 -6.33
CA ASP A 365 2.12 -38.32 -6.86
C ASP A 365 1.98 -37.36 -8.04
N LYS A 366 3.02 -36.62 -8.40
CA LYS A 366 3.07 -35.62 -9.49
C LYS A 366 1.96 -34.56 -9.38
N THR A 367 1.58 -34.21 -8.16
CA THR A 367 0.57 -33.20 -7.90
C THR A 367 1.19 -31.81 -7.81
N GLU A 368 0.38 -30.78 -8.07
CA GLU A 368 0.76 -29.37 -7.86
C GLU A 368 1.13 -29.11 -6.40
N GLU A 369 0.38 -29.68 -5.45
CA GLU A 369 0.62 -29.53 -4.02
C GLU A 369 2.03 -30.07 -3.65
N ARG A 370 2.37 -31.29 -4.13
CA ARG A 370 3.70 -31.85 -3.92
C ARG A 370 4.79 -31.00 -4.57
N PHE A 371 4.53 -30.38 -5.70
CA PHE A 371 5.46 -29.44 -6.33
C PHE A 371 5.70 -28.22 -5.43
N GLY A 372 4.63 -27.65 -4.85
CA GLY A 372 4.70 -26.56 -3.91
C GLY A 372 5.54 -26.87 -2.65
N GLU A 373 5.39 -28.09 -2.08
CA GLU A 373 6.22 -28.55 -0.96
C GLU A 373 7.71 -28.62 -1.33
N LEU A 374 8.02 -29.06 -2.54
CA LEU A 374 9.41 -29.11 -3.02
C LEU A 374 9.96 -27.71 -3.28
N ALA A 375 9.13 -26.77 -3.75
CA ALA A 375 9.51 -25.39 -3.90
C ALA A 375 9.86 -24.74 -2.54
N GLN A 376 9.05 -24.99 -1.50
CA GLN A 376 9.35 -24.51 -0.14
C GLN A 376 10.69 -25.11 0.39
N LYS A 377 11.02 -26.32 -0.01
CA LYS A 377 12.21 -27.03 0.48
C LYS A 377 13.49 -26.67 -0.25
N TYR A 378 13.41 -26.43 -1.56
CA TYR A 378 14.58 -26.38 -2.43
C TYR A 378 14.79 -25.09 -3.19
N SER A 379 13.71 -24.27 -3.38
CA SER A 379 13.80 -23.08 -4.21
C SER A 379 14.60 -21.98 -3.52
N ALA A 380 15.50 -21.37 -4.29
CA ALA A 380 16.22 -20.15 -3.89
C ALA A 380 15.44 -18.87 -4.20
N ASP A 381 14.27 -19.00 -4.86
CA ASP A 381 13.42 -17.86 -5.21
C ASP A 381 12.57 -17.37 -4.03
N GLY A 382 12.25 -16.06 -3.99
CA GLY A 382 11.43 -15.47 -2.93
C GLY A 382 10.01 -16.05 -2.83
N SER A 383 9.49 -16.61 -3.92
CA SER A 383 8.19 -17.32 -3.94
C SER A 383 8.21 -18.69 -3.25
N ALA A 384 9.37 -19.16 -2.79
CA ALA A 384 9.50 -20.46 -2.10
C ALA A 384 8.49 -20.59 -0.94
N THR A 385 8.30 -19.53 -0.13
CA THR A 385 7.36 -19.53 1.00
C THR A 385 5.90 -19.73 0.59
N SER A 386 5.56 -19.34 -0.66
CA SER A 386 4.24 -19.55 -1.29
C SER A 386 4.20 -20.82 -2.16
N GLY A 387 5.17 -21.74 -1.97
CA GLY A 387 5.28 -22.95 -2.78
C GLY A 387 5.64 -22.69 -4.23
N GLY A 388 6.42 -21.64 -4.50
CA GLY A 388 6.89 -21.26 -5.83
C GLY A 388 5.79 -20.69 -6.75
N LEU A 389 4.64 -20.27 -6.22
CA LEU A 389 3.49 -19.81 -7.02
C LEU A 389 3.69 -18.38 -7.53
N TYR A 390 3.49 -18.21 -8.84
CA TYR A 390 3.26 -16.95 -9.53
C TYR A 390 1.92 -17.00 -10.23
N GLU A 391 1.03 -16.07 -9.88
CA GLU A 391 -0.28 -15.91 -10.51
C GLU A 391 -0.26 -14.74 -11.50
N ASN A 392 -1.07 -14.86 -12.56
CA ASN A 392 -1.26 -13.80 -13.55
C ASN A 392 0.05 -13.36 -14.25
N VAL A 393 0.95 -14.31 -14.50
CA VAL A 393 2.15 -14.07 -15.32
C VAL A 393 1.71 -13.71 -16.72
N TYR A 394 2.22 -12.60 -17.25
CA TYR A 394 1.90 -12.12 -18.61
C TYR A 394 3.11 -12.21 -19.53
N PRO A 395 2.90 -12.25 -20.86
CA PRO A 395 3.99 -12.28 -21.83
C PRO A 395 4.94 -11.10 -21.68
N GLY A 396 6.24 -11.40 -21.59
CA GLY A 396 7.29 -10.39 -21.42
C GLY A 396 7.63 -10.03 -19.96
N GLN A 397 6.91 -10.56 -18.99
CA GLN A 397 7.17 -10.28 -17.56
C GLN A 397 8.44 -10.99 -17.06
N MET A 398 8.67 -12.21 -17.50
CA MET A 398 9.79 -13.05 -17.04
C MET A 398 10.96 -12.98 -18.03
N VAL A 399 12.15 -13.42 -17.60
CA VAL A 399 13.29 -13.58 -18.49
C VAL A 399 12.97 -14.49 -19.67
N THR A 400 13.63 -14.27 -20.79
CA THR A 400 13.23 -14.81 -22.10
C THR A 400 12.96 -16.32 -22.09
N GLU A 401 13.88 -17.13 -21.59
CA GLU A 401 13.77 -18.58 -21.61
C GLU A 401 12.61 -19.10 -20.74
N PHE A 402 12.37 -18.44 -19.61
CA PHE A 402 11.26 -18.75 -18.71
C PHE A 402 9.93 -18.32 -19.34
N ASN A 403 9.90 -17.11 -19.90
CA ASN A 403 8.73 -16.58 -20.63
C ASN A 403 8.34 -17.49 -21.81
N ASP A 404 9.31 -17.87 -22.64
CA ASP A 404 9.09 -18.72 -23.81
C ASP A 404 8.48 -20.06 -23.41
N TRP A 405 8.97 -20.65 -22.30
CA TRP A 405 8.39 -21.89 -21.79
C TRP A 405 6.94 -21.68 -21.32
N CYS A 406 6.64 -20.60 -20.57
CA CYS A 406 5.29 -20.35 -20.06
C CYS A 406 4.26 -20.14 -21.17
N PHE A 407 4.66 -19.50 -22.27
CA PHE A 407 3.79 -19.08 -23.34
C PHE A 407 3.96 -19.90 -24.65
N GLU A 408 4.58 -21.07 -24.57
CA GLU A 408 4.62 -22.01 -25.69
C GLU A 408 3.21 -22.47 -26.05
N ASP A 409 2.87 -22.46 -27.36
CA ASP A 409 1.56 -22.85 -27.83
C ASP A 409 1.25 -24.31 -27.53
N GLY A 410 0.06 -24.58 -26.99
CA GLY A 410 -0.41 -25.92 -26.67
C GLY A 410 0.03 -26.43 -25.29
N ARG A 411 0.50 -25.55 -24.41
CA ARG A 411 0.77 -25.88 -23.03
C ARG A 411 -0.51 -26.14 -22.25
N ASP A 412 -0.56 -27.30 -21.59
CA ASP A 412 -1.71 -27.76 -20.81
C ASP A 412 -1.42 -27.70 -19.29
N VAL A 413 -2.48 -27.61 -18.50
CA VAL A 413 -2.39 -27.70 -17.04
C VAL A 413 -1.78 -29.02 -16.61
N GLY A 414 -0.74 -28.98 -15.79
CA GLY A 414 0.04 -30.13 -15.38
C GLY A 414 1.32 -30.34 -16.20
N ASP A 415 1.54 -29.58 -17.26
CA ASP A 415 2.81 -29.56 -17.96
C ASP A 415 3.94 -29.06 -17.04
N TYR A 416 5.11 -29.63 -17.18
CA TYR A 416 6.29 -29.24 -16.42
C TYR A 416 7.55 -29.34 -17.26
N GLY A 417 8.59 -28.63 -16.85
CA GLY A 417 9.85 -28.62 -17.57
C GLY A 417 11.01 -28.04 -16.77
N LEU A 418 12.21 -28.22 -17.29
CA LEU A 418 13.44 -27.66 -16.78
C LEU A 418 13.96 -26.60 -17.75
N VAL A 419 14.12 -25.37 -17.27
CA VAL A 419 14.56 -24.21 -18.04
C VAL A 419 15.81 -23.63 -17.40
N LYS A 420 16.85 -23.36 -18.20
CA LYS A 420 18.04 -22.64 -17.77
C LYS A 420 17.89 -21.16 -18.09
N THR A 421 18.17 -20.31 -17.11
CA THR A 421 18.28 -18.85 -17.26
C THR A 421 19.63 -18.37 -16.71
N GLU A 422 19.88 -17.08 -16.74
CA GLU A 422 21.03 -16.45 -16.08
C GLU A 422 21.01 -16.62 -14.55
N TYR A 423 19.83 -16.79 -13.94
CA TYR A 423 19.66 -16.97 -12.49
C TYR A 423 19.89 -18.40 -11.99
N GLY A 424 19.80 -19.40 -12.87
CA GLY A 424 19.91 -20.79 -12.49
C GLY A 424 19.04 -21.71 -13.35
N TYR A 425 18.74 -22.88 -12.79
CA TYR A 425 17.82 -23.85 -13.38
C TYR A 425 16.45 -23.74 -12.71
N HIS A 426 15.43 -23.47 -13.50
CA HIS A 426 14.03 -23.40 -13.07
C HIS A 426 13.32 -24.70 -13.44
N ILE A 427 12.78 -25.39 -12.44
CA ILE A 427 11.79 -26.42 -12.67
C ILE A 427 10.45 -25.68 -12.67
N ILE A 428 9.66 -25.77 -13.73
CA ILE A 428 8.41 -25.02 -13.87
C ILE A 428 7.28 -26.04 -13.99
N TYR A 429 6.15 -25.74 -13.34
CA TYR A 429 4.89 -26.45 -13.42
C TYR A 429 3.76 -25.52 -13.81
N PHE A 430 2.98 -25.85 -14.83
CA PHE A 430 1.89 -25.04 -15.36
C PHE A 430 0.61 -25.31 -14.59
N CYS A 431 0.13 -24.32 -13.83
CA CYS A 431 -1.04 -24.44 -12.93
C CYS A 431 -2.34 -24.12 -13.66
N ALA A 432 -2.37 -23.01 -14.40
CA ALA A 432 -3.60 -22.54 -15.07
C ALA A 432 -3.29 -21.55 -16.18
N ALA A 433 -4.20 -21.46 -17.17
CA ALA A 433 -4.31 -20.31 -18.05
C ALA A 433 -5.56 -19.50 -17.66
N SER A 434 -5.45 -18.18 -17.62
CA SER A 434 -6.55 -17.25 -17.43
C SER A 434 -7.34 -17.10 -18.74
N GLU A 435 -8.53 -16.51 -18.67
CA GLU A 435 -9.22 -15.96 -19.85
C GLU A 435 -8.80 -14.50 -20.12
N GLN A 436 -8.06 -13.88 -19.21
CA GLN A 436 -7.71 -12.47 -19.23
C GLN A 436 -6.40 -12.24 -19.97
N VAL A 437 -6.35 -11.17 -20.75
CA VAL A 437 -5.18 -10.71 -21.51
C VAL A 437 -4.64 -9.44 -20.86
N TYR A 438 -3.36 -9.40 -20.51
CA TYR A 438 -2.78 -8.36 -19.67
C TYR A 438 -2.97 -6.93 -20.21
N TRP A 439 -2.60 -6.68 -21.48
CA TRP A 439 -2.76 -5.35 -22.07
C TRP A 439 -4.23 -4.88 -22.08
N TYR A 440 -5.15 -5.82 -22.32
CA TYR A 440 -6.58 -5.53 -22.38
C TYR A 440 -7.12 -5.16 -20.99
N GLU A 441 -6.78 -5.95 -19.95
CA GLU A 441 -7.21 -5.67 -18.59
C GLU A 441 -6.60 -4.37 -18.07
N THR A 442 -5.32 -4.07 -18.41
CA THR A 442 -4.65 -2.82 -18.05
C THR A 442 -5.33 -1.63 -18.72
N ALA A 443 -5.50 -1.65 -20.03
CA ALA A 443 -6.14 -0.57 -20.78
C ALA A 443 -7.61 -0.36 -20.37
N LYS A 444 -8.33 -1.44 -20.07
CA LYS A 444 -9.70 -1.37 -19.57
C LYS A 444 -9.78 -0.72 -18.19
N ALA A 445 -8.86 -1.07 -17.28
CA ALA A 445 -8.80 -0.46 -15.95
C ALA A 445 -8.45 1.02 -16.03
N ASP A 446 -7.54 1.41 -16.93
CA ASP A 446 -7.17 2.81 -17.14
C ASP A 446 -8.31 3.62 -17.75
N LEU A 447 -9.00 3.09 -18.76
CA LEU A 447 -10.19 3.70 -19.35
C LEU A 447 -11.31 3.86 -18.31
N GLN A 448 -11.53 2.85 -17.46
CA GLN A 448 -12.51 2.95 -16.37
C GLN A 448 -12.13 4.04 -15.37
N ARG A 449 -10.84 4.19 -15.06
CA ARG A 449 -10.34 5.25 -14.17
C ARG A 449 -10.52 6.64 -14.79
N GLU A 450 -10.25 6.78 -16.07
CA GLU A 450 -10.49 8.04 -16.79
C GLU A 450 -11.98 8.40 -16.80
N ARG A 451 -12.86 7.43 -17.06
CA ARG A 451 -14.31 7.63 -16.99
C ARG A 451 -14.79 8.02 -15.59
N ALA A 452 -14.25 7.36 -14.55
CA ALA A 452 -14.55 7.72 -13.17
C ALA A 452 -14.13 9.18 -12.87
N SER A 453 -12.93 9.57 -13.27
CA SER A 453 -12.45 10.95 -13.09
C SER A 453 -13.32 11.99 -13.83
N GLN A 454 -13.78 11.67 -15.05
CA GLN A 454 -14.67 12.54 -15.80
C GLN A 454 -16.05 12.66 -15.13
N LEU A 455 -16.62 11.54 -14.66
CA LEU A 455 -17.90 11.54 -13.94
C LEU A 455 -17.83 12.29 -12.62
N GLU A 456 -16.71 12.20 -11.93
CA GLU A 456 -16.43 12.96 -10.72
C GLU A 456 -16.33 14.45 -11.01
N GLN A 457 -15.57 14.85 -12.04
CA GLN A 457 -15.46 16.25 -12.46
C GLN A 457 -16.81 16.82 -12.90
N ASP A 458 -17.58 16.09 -13.69
CA ASP A 458 -18.94 16.48 -14.10
C ASP A 458 -19.87 16.66 -12.89
N ALA A 459 -19.70 15.84 -11.85
CA ALA A 459 -20.44 16.00 -10.60
C ALA A 459 -20.02 17.25 -9.85
N MET A 460 -18.72 17.56 -9.80
CA MET A 460 -18.22 18.79 -9.15
C MET A 460 -18.71 20.06 -9.87
N ASP A 461 -18.73 20.03 -11.21
CA ASP A 461 -19.15 21.16 -12.05
C ASP A 461 -20.67 21.44 -11.96
N GLU A 462 -21.47 20.46 -11.48
CA GLU A 462 -22.93 20.61 -11.37
C GLU A 462 -23.35 21.46 -10.16
N PHE A 463 -22.50 21.59 -9.13
CA PHE A 463 -22.83 22.28 -7.89
C PHE A 463 -22.04 23.58 -7.74
N ASP A 464 -22.69 24.64 -7.24
CA ASP A 464 -22.01 25.85 -6.83
C ASP A 464 -21.02 25.54 -5.70
N PHE A 465 -19.77 25.93 -5.89
CA PHE A 465 -18.70 25.77 -4.91
C PHE A 465 -18.13 27.13 -4.50
N SER A 466 -17.83 27.29 -3.21
CA SER A 466 -17.12 28.44 -2.66
C SER A 466 -16.31 28.05 -1.43
N GLU A 467 -15.16 28.70 -1.24
CA GLU A 467 -14.30 28.50 -0.09
C GLU A 467 -13.83 29.82 0.52
N ASP A 468 -13.58 29.81 1.83
CA ASP A 468 -12.88 30.87 2.56
C ASP A 468 -11.86 30.22 3.48
N LEU A 469 -10.68 29.95 2.94
CA LEU A 469 -9.59 29.28 3.67
C LEU A 469 -9.10 30.12 4.85
N THR A 470 -9.39 31.44 4.92
CA THR A 470 -9.03 32.26 6.08
C THR A 470 -9.79 31.87 7.35
N GLN A 471 -10.84 31.07 7.23
CA GLN A 471 -11.60 30.50 8.35
C GLN A 471 -10.99 29.17 8.85
N ALA A 472 -10.06 28.56 8.10
CA ALA A 472 -9.49 27.28 8.46
C ALA A 472 -8.69 27.36 9.77
N ALA A 473 -8.83 26.31 10.60
CA ALA A 473 -8.11 26.15 11.85
C ALA A 473 -7.73 24.68 12.02
N ILE A 474 -6.42 24.38 11.92
CA ILE A 474 -5.88 23.03 11.88
C ILE A 474 -5.05 22.77 13.13
N PHE A 475 -5.43 21.76 13.90
CA PHE A 475 -4.61 21.29 15.03
C PHE A 475 -3.48 20.42 14.51
N ASP A 476 -2.26 20.69 14.95
CA ASP A 476 -1.07 19.97 14.54
C ASP A 476 -0.86 18.70 15.38
N VAL A 477 -1.34 17.57 14.88
CA VAL A 477 -1.20 16.26 15.53
C VAL A 477 0.24 15.73 15.50
N LEU A 478 1.12 16.31 14.67
CA LEU A 478 2.51 15.87 14.52
C LEU A 478 3.48 16.60 15.47
N ALA A 479 3.04 17.60 16.21
CA ALA A 479 3.91 18.46 17.02
C ALA A 479 4.76 17.67 18.01
N GLU A 480 4.21 16.68 18.68
CA GLU A 480 4.93 15.85 19.64
C GLU A 480 5.98 14.95 18.96
N SER A 481 5.63 14.28 17.86
CA SER A 481 6.57 13.43 17.13
C SER A 481 7.71 14.25 16.50
N ARG A 482 7.41 15.45 16.00
CA ARG A 482 8.44 16.38 15.52
C ARG A 482 9.42 16.79 16.62
N ALA A 483 8.92 17.10 17.80
CA ALA A 483 9.78 17.46 18.93
C ALA A 483 10.72 16.29 19.32
N GLN A 484 10.22 15.06 19.29
CA GLN A 484 11.02 13.85 19.53
C GLN A 484 12.09 13.66 18.44
N ASN A 485 11.72 13.80 17.17
CA ASN A 485 12.65 13.68 16.03
C ASN A 485 13.75 14.75 16.09
N ALA A 486 13.39 16.00 16.39
CA ALA A 486 14.36 17.08 16.54
C ALA A 486 15.34 16.84 17.71
N ALA A 487 14.86 16.30 18.83
CA ALA A 487 15.72 15.93 19.95
C ALA A 487 16.69 14.80 19.59
N ALA A 488 16.21 13.75 18.91
CA ALA A 488 17.03 12.64 18.46
C ALA A 488 18.10 13.07 17.45
N GLN A 489 17.76 13.97 16.54
CA GLN A 489 18.71 14.54 15.58
C GLN A 489 19.81 15.35 16.31
N ALA A 490 19.43 16.21 17.26
CA ALA A 490 20.39 16.99 18.04
C ALA A 490 21.35 16.10 18.86
N GLU A 491 20.86 14.99 19.42
CA GLU A 491 21.70 14.02 20.12
C GLU A 491 22.68 13.32 19.16
N ALA A 492 22.23 12.95 17.96
CA ALA A 492 23.08 12.32 16.95
C ALA A 492 24.18 13.28 16.45
N GLU A 493 23.85 14.55 16.22
CA GLU A 493 24.82 15.59 15.84
C GLU A 493 25.86 15.85 16.96
N ALA A 494 25.43 15.86 18.22
CA ALA A 494 26.33 16.00 19.37
C ALA A 494 27.30 14.81 19.47
N ALA A 495 26.80 13.58 19.28
CA ALA A 495 27.64 12.37 19.31
C ALA A 495 28.67 12.35 18.16
N GLN A 496 28.31 12.83 16.97
CA GLN A 496 29.23 12.94 15.83
C GLN A 496 30.31 13.99 16.06
N SER A 497 29.98 15.14 16.70
CA SER A 497 30.95 16.18 17.05
C SER A 497 31.97 15.70 18.06
N GLU A 498 31.57 14.93 19.10
CA GLU A 498 32.47 14.35 20.08
C GLU A 498 33.43 13.30 19.47
N THR A 499 32.99 12.55 18.47
CA THR A 499 33.83 11.58 17.75
C THR A 499 34.84 12.28 16.85
N SER A 500 34.49 13.40 16.20
CA SER A 500 35.40 14.18 15.36
C SER A 500 36.49 14.90 16.19
N ASP A 501 36.15 15.45 17.34
CA ASP A 501 37.09 16.09 18.24
C ASP A 501 38.10 15.09 18.88
N ASN A 502 37.66 13.86 19.15
CA ASN A 502 38.55 12.78 19.61
C ASN A 502 39.48 12.25 18.50
N ALA A 503 39.05 12.29 17.23
CA ALA A 503 39.89 11.89 16.12
C ALA A 503 41.02 12.92 15.85
N ASP A 504 40.73 14.21 15.99
CA ASP A 504 41.71 15.29 15.79
C ASP A 504 42.72 15.39 16.97
N ALA A 505 42.27 15.06 18.19
CA ALA A 505 43.14 14.97 19.35
C ALA A 505 44.13 13.82 19.31
N SER A 506 43.80 12.72 18.61
CA SER A 506 44.68 11.55 18.43
C SER A 506 45.72 11.71 17.32
N ALA A 507 45.56 12.70 16.42
CA ALA A 507 46.48 12.95 15.30
C ALA A 507 47.67 13.88 15.68
N THR A 508 47.69 14.46 16.89
CA THR A 508 48.72 15.43 17.32
C THR A 508 49.79 14.85 18.26
N ASP A 509 49.78 13.54 18.58
CA ASP A 509 50.73 12.90 19.48
C ASP A 509 51.49 11.76 18.77
N GLU A 510 52.31 12.07 17.76
CA GLU A 510 53.48 11.27 17.39
C GLU A 510 54.74 12.19 17.34
N PRO A 511 55.82 11.78 18.04
CA PRO A 511 57.05 12.60 18.17
C PRO A 511 57.96 12.54 16.93
#